data_8ea3100849821941f912c05a8d426c9b
#
_entry.id   8ea3100849821941f912c05a8d426c9b
#
_cell.length_a   1.000
_cell.length_b   1.000
_cell.length_c   1.000
_cell.angle_alpha   90.00
_cell.angle_beta   90.00
_cell.angle_gamma   90.00
#
_symmetry.space_group_name_H-M   'P 1'
#
loop_
_entity.id
_entity.type
_entity.pdbx_description
1 polymer ?
#
loop_
_entity_poly.entity_id
_entity_poly.type
_entity_poly.pdbx_seq_one_letter_code
_entity_poly.pdbx_strand_id
1 'polypeptide(L)'
;MAPQPFYQDRGTPIALRQVLHAASELGYRVDLLTFPIGADVEFPGLRIFRADNPFDFRAVPIGLSLRKLLLDASLLAAARGRLASETYTCVHALEEAAWPAALLARRHGIPLLYDMQSSIPEQLRKYMLAHVPPVPMLMARAEQWLLTRADLVVASAGLGTRVRRMAPGTRVREWRFPSAPSEVPHEASLALRRRLGLPADAPVILYSGTFEAYQGLGELIAAIPEVLAGEPSARFILVGADRAGRAALGGAAEELERAGVLTLVERQPRSAMPGYLAMADVLVSPRAFGGNLPLKIFDYLAAGRPIVATNISTHRAVLTRRTAVLVEPAADALAQGIVSVLRSPSKGRELGEAARQYAFEHLGWNRFVRSVGEIYEDAHRRALA
;
A
#
# COMPACT_ATOMS: atom_id res chain seq x y z
N MET A 1 -18.05 -1.51 -1.75
CA MET A 1 -18.18 -0.56 -0.60
C MET A 1 -16.79 -0.20 -0.12
N ALA A 2 -16.43 1.09 -0.13
CA ALA A 2 -15.10 1.57 0.23
C ALA A 2 -15.20 2.69 1.29
N PRO A 3 -14.91 2.41 2.56
CA PRO A 3 -15.06 3.34 3.68
C PRO A 3 -13.89 4.33 3.73
N GLN A 4 -13.69 5.06 2.65
CA GLN A 4 -12.56 5.97 2.47
C GLN A 4 -12.86 7.07 1.43
N PRO A 5 -12.16 8.20 1.48
CA PRO A 5 -12.19 9.16 0.38
C PRO A 5 -11.68 8.53 -0.92
N PHE A 6 -12.48 8.55 -1.97
CA PHE A 6 -12.13 8.03 -3.28
C PHE A 6 -12.47 9.08 -4.37
N TYR A 7 -11.56 9.50 -5.27
CA TYR A 7 -10.16 9.08 -5.33
C TYR A 7 -9.26 10.06 -4.58
N GLN A 8 -8.24 9.53 -3.91
CA GLN A 8 -7.11 10.29 -3.37
C GLN A 8 -5.82 9.51 -3.68
N ASP A 9 -4.72 10.22 -3.93
CA ASP A 9 -3.45 9.61 -4.30
C ASP A 9 -2.71 9.08 -3.06
N ARG A 10 -3.22 7.97 -2.50
CA ARG A 10 -2.67 7.25 -1.34
C ARG A 10 -2.99 5.76 -1.41
N GLY A 11 -2.29 4.92 -0.66
CA GLY A 11 -2.28 3.45 -0.70
C GLY A 11 -3.58 2.75 -1.13
N THR A 12 -4.57 2.67 -0.23
CA THR A 12 -5.81 1.91 -0.50
C THR A 12 -6.64 2.46 -1.67
N PRO A 13 -6.84 3.79 -1.84
CA PRO A 13 -7.48 4.32 -3.05
C PRO A 13 -6.76 3.98 -4.35
N ILE A 14 -5.41 3.96 -4.35
CA ILE A 14 -4.63 3.56 -5.53
C ILE A 14 -4.88 2.08 -5.84
N ALA A 15 -4.83 1.21 -4.84
CA ALA A 15 -5.11 -0.21 -4.98
C ALA A 15 -6.54 -0.44 -5.54
N LEU A 16 -7.54 0.21 -4.94
CA LEU A 16 -8.92 0.12 -5.38
C LEU A 16 -9.09 0.61 -6.83
N ARG A 17 -8.45 1.71 -7.20
CA ARG A 17 -8.50 2.23 -8.58
C ARG A 17 -7.99 1.19 -9.59
N GLN A 18 -6.92 0.45 -9.26
CA GLN A 18 -6.41 -0.61 -10.13
C GLN A 18 -7.41 -1.78 -10.26
N VAL A 19 -8.06 -2.17 -9.16
CA VAL A 19 -9.11 -3.20 -9.19
C VAL A 19 -10.31 -2.76 -10.04
N LEU A 20 -10.76 -1.51 -9.88
CA LEU A 20 -11.87 -0.94 -10.67
C LEU A 20 -11.55 -0.86 -12.15
N HIS A 21 -10.32 -0.46 -12.49
CA HIS A 21 -9.85 -0.42 -13.88
C HIS A 21 -9.84 -1.83 -14.50
N ALA A 22 -9.29 -2.81 -13.80
CA ALA A 22 -9.27 -4.20 -14.26
C ALA A 22 -10.69 -4.78 -14.39
N ALA A 23 -11.59 -4.48 -13.46
CA ALA A 23 -12.99 -4.88 -13.54
C ALA A 23 -13.71 -4.25 -14.75
N SER A 24 -13.41 -3.00 -15.06
CA SER A 24 -13.91 -2.31 -16.25
C SER A 24 -13.43 -2.96 -17.55
N GLU A 25 -12.14 -3.32 -17.66
CA GLU A 25 -11.61 -4.03 -18.83
C GLU A 25 -12.25 -5.42 -19.03
N LEU A 26 -12.65 -6.07 -17.93
CA LEU A 26 -13.37 -7.34 -17.95
C LEU A 26 -14.88 -7.18 -18.26
N GLY A 27 -15.36 -5.95 -18.47
CA GLY A 27 -16.75 -5.65 -18.79
C GLY A 27 -17.71 -5.70 -17.59
N TYR A 28 -17.20 -5.74 -16.36
CA TYR A 28 -18.06 -5.66 -15.17
C TYR A 28 -18.69 -4.27 -15.04
N ARG A 29 -19.96 -4.24 -14.65
CA ARG A 29 -20.62 -3.02 -14.17
C ARG A 29 -20.44 -2.91 -12.67
N VAL A 30 -19.87 -1.79 -12.21
CA VAL A 30 -19.51 -1.60 -10.80
C VAL A 30 -20.17 -0.32 -10.26
N ASP A 31 -20.93 -0.48 -9.20
CA ASP A 31 -21.41 0.63 -8.38
C ASP A 31 -20.45 0.78 -7.19
N LEU A 32 -19.61 1.79 -7.24
CA LEU A 32 -18.72 2.11 -6.14
C LEU A 32 -19.42 3.03 -5.14
N LEU A 33 -19.69 2.52 -3.95
CA LEU A 33 -20.18 3.32 -2.84
C LEU A 33 -19.02 3.70 -1.92
N THR A 34 -18.81 5.01 -1.72
CA THR A 34 -17.65 5.59 -1.02
C THR A 34 -18.03 6.78 -0.16
N PHE A 35 -17.09 7.30 0.63
CA PHE A 35 -17.27 8.51 1.40
C PHE A 35 -17.50 9.74 0.49
N PRO A 36 -18.10 10.82 1.00
CA PRO A 36 -18.50 11.98 0.21
C PRO A 36 -17.33 12.80 -0.35
N ILE A 37 -16.10 12.48 0.05
CA ILE A 37 -14.88 13.23 -0.27
C ILE A 37 -14.03 12.45 -1.27
N GLY A 38 -13.39 13.16 -2.20
CA GLY A 38 -12.47 12.59 -3.19
C GLY A 38 -12.76 13.10 -4.60
N ALA A 39 -11.83 12.84 -5.51
CA ALA A 39 -12.01 13.15 -6.93
C ALA A 39 -12.80 12.03 -7.63
N ASP A 40 -13.45 12.36 -8.74
CA ASP A 40 -14.06 11.35 -9.59
C ASP A 40 -13.02 10.73 -10.53
N VAL A 41 -13.21 9.46 -10.83
CA VAL A 41 -12.49 8.74 -11.87
C VAL A 41 -13.50 8.10 -12.81
N GLU A 42 -13.16 8.04 -14.08
CA GLU A 42 -14.04 7.52 -15.10
C GLU A 42 -13.45 6.22 -15.65
N PHE A 43 -14.24 5.15 -15.61
CA PHE A 43 -14.00 3.89 -16.30
C PHE A 43 -15.29 3.40 -16.92
N PRO A 44 -15.27 2.73 -18.08
CA PRO A 44 -16.45 2.10 -18.64
C PRO A 44 -17.13 1.18 -17.62
N GLY A 45 -18.44 1.31 -17.45
CA GLY A 45 -19.20 0.50 -16.50
C GLY A 45 -19.08 0.88 -15.03
N LEU A 46 -18.30 1.88 -14.64
CA LEU A 46 -18.19 2.38 -13.27
C LEU A 46 -19.19 3.51 -13.02
N ARG A 47 -19.95 3.39 -11.93
CA ARG A 47 -20.76 4.48 -11.36
C ARG A 47 -20.29 4.73 -9.92
N ILE A 48 -20.03 5.96 -9.56
CA ILE A 48 -19.60 6.35 -8.21
C ILE A 48 -20.78 6.95 -7.45
N PHE A 49 -21.09 6.36 -6.31
CA PHE A 49 -22.10 6.84 -5.37
C PHE A 49 -21.41 7.30 -4.09
N ARG A 50 -21.66 8.52 -3.69
CA ARG A 50 -21.09 9.09 -2.48
C ARG A 50 -22.13 9.04 -1.36
N ALA A 51 -21.69 8.58 -0.18
CA ALA A 51 -22.53 8.63 1.02
C ALA A 51 -22.83 10.07 1.40
N ASP A 52 -23.95 10.30 2.09
CA ASP A 52 -24.33 11.62 2.57
C ASP A 52 -23.30 12.18 3.55
N ASN A 53 -23.13 13.51 3.54
CA ASN A 53 -22.25 14.25 4.40
C ASN A 53 -23.00 15.30 5.24
N PRO A 54 -23.86 14.88 6.18
CA PRO A 54 -24.75 15.80 6.90
C PRO A 54 -24.01 16.80 7.77
N PHE A 55 -22.72 16.61 8.04
CA PHE A 55 -21.88 17.46 8.88
C PHE A 55 -20.84 18.26 8.08
N ASP A 56 -20.91 18.26 6.77
CA ASP A 56 -19.95 18.94 5.85
C ASP A 56 -18.47 18.65 6.19
N PHE A 57 -18.14 17.41 6.46
CA PHE A 57 -16.74 17.03 6.69
C PHE A 57 -15.92 17.20 5.42
N ARG A 58 -14.83 17.96 5.50
CA ARG A 58 -13.90 18.22 4.37
C ARG A 58 -12.70 17.30 4.36
N ALA A 59 -12.45 16.55 5.45
CA ALA A 59 -11.35 15.60 5.56
C ALA A 59 -11.74 14.44 6.47
N VAL A 60 -11.18 13.27 6.17
CA VAL A 60 -11.32 12.05 6.97
C VAL A 60 -9.99 11.72 7.60
N PRO A 61 -9.87 11.70 8.93
CA PRO A 61 -8.65 11.30 9.62
C PRO A 61 -8.29 9.84 9.34
N ILE A 62 -7.00 9.52 9.34
CA ILE A 62 -6.53 8.14 9.27
C ILE A 62 -6.73 7.47 10.64
N GLY A 63 -7.38 6.31 10.66
CA GLY A 63 -7.68 5.55 11.88
C GLY A 63 -9.08 5.82 12.43
N LEU A 64 -9.33 5.35 13.67
CA LEU A 64 -10.63 5.53 14.34
C LEU A 64 -10.87 6.99 14.71
N SER A 65 -12.04 7.49 14.34
CA SER A 65 -12.51 8.80 14.75
C SER A 65 -14.04 8.84 14.73
N LEU A 66 -14.64 9.72 15.53
CA LEU A 66 -16.10 9.91 15.54
C LEU A 66 -16.61 10.32 14.14
N ARG A 67 -15.85 11.16 13.43
CA ARG A 67 -16.19 11.57 12.04
C ARG A 67 -16.28 10.35 11.12
N LYS A 68 -15.34 9.43 11.24
CA LYS A 68 -15.32 8.21 10.42
C LYS A 68 -16.51 7.32 10.75
N LEU A 69 -16.87 7.14 12.02
CA LEU A 69 -18.04 6.36 12.43
C LEU A 69 -19.36 6.94 11.88
N LEU A 70 -19.50 8.28 11.87
CA LEU A 70 -20.66 8.93 11.25
C LEU A 70 -20.74 8.72 9.73
N LEU A 71 -19.58 8.80 9.06
CA LEU A 71 -19.51 8.52 7.62
C LEU A 71 -19.75 7.03 7.31
N ASP A 72 -19.30 6.11 8.17
CA ASP A 72 -19.59 4.68 8.03
C ASP A 72 -21.10 4.40 8.19
N ALA A 73 -21.78 5.11 9.09
CA ALA A 73 -23.24 5.03 9.23
C ALA A 73 -23.98 5.54 7.97
N SER A 74 -23.54 6.67 7.40
CA SER A 74 -24.07 7.18 6.12
C SER A 74 -23.80 6.19 4.97
N LEU A 75 -22.60 5.60 4.91
CA LEU A 75 -22.25 4.58 3.91
C LEU A 75 -23.16 3.37 4.03
N LEU A 76 -23.46 2.92 5.25
CA LEU A 76 -24.39 1.81 5.50
C LEU A 76 -25.81 2.14 5.05
N ALA A 77 -26.30 3.36 5.34
CA ALA A 77 -27.64 3.79 4.90
C ALA A 77 -27.75 3.80 3.37
N ALA A 78 -26.76 4.38 2.69
CA ALA A 78 -26.69 4.38 1.24
C ALA A 78 -26.59 2.94 0.66
N ALA A 79 -25.82 2.04 1.27
CA ALA A 79 -25.74 0.64 0.86
C ALA A 79 -27.07 -0.08 0.96
N ARG A 80 -27.86 0.15 2.03
CA ARG A 80 -29.22 -0.40 2.17
C ARG A 80 -30.15 0.05 1.06
N GLY A 81 -30.12 1.35 0.74
CA GLY A 81 -30.91 1.91 -0.35
C GLY A 81 -30.57 1.29 -1.71
N ARG A 82 -29.28 1.16 -2.00
CA ARG A 82 -28.81 0.57 -3.27
C ARG A 82 -29.17 -0.93 -3.39
N LEU A 83 -28.97 -1.70 -2.34
CA LEU A 83 -29.31 -3.14 -2.33
C LEU A 83 -30.83 -3.40 -2.37
N ALA A 84 -31.65 -2.44 -1.95
CA ALA A 84 -33.09 -2.52 -2.08
C ALA A 84 -33.62 -2.17 -3.48
N SER A 85 -32.89 -1.33 -4.24
CA SER A 85 -33.32 -0.81 -5.54
C SER A 85 -32.70 -1.52 -6.75
N GLU A 86 -31.60 -2.21 -6.56
CA GLU A 86 -30.80 -2.80 -7.64
C GLU A 86 -30.37 -4.23 -7.29
N THR A 87 -30.17 -5.06 -8.32
CA THR A 87 -29.68 -6.43 -8.17
C THR A 87 -28.16 -6.47 -8.41
N TYR A 88 -27.44 -7.10 -7.49
CA TYR A 88 -25.99 -7.26 -7.56
C TYR A 88 -25.61 -8.75 -7.52
N THR A 89 -24.57 -9.09 -8.26
CA THR A 89 -24.02 -10.46 -8.29
C THR A 89 -23.00 -10.69 -7.17
N CYS A 90 -22.41 -9.64 -6.61
CA CYS A 90 -21.44 -9.71 -5.54
C CYS A 90 -21.39 -8.36 -4.78
N VAL A 91 -21.18 -8.41 -3.48
CA VAL A 91 -20.82 -7.25 -2.66
C VAL A 91 -19.33 -7.34 -2.36
N HIS A 92 -18.56 -6.43 -2.93
CA HIS A 92 -17.14 -6.26 -2.61
C HIS A 92 -16.99 -5.18 -1.55
N ALA A 93 -16.51 -5.53 -0.37
CA ALA A 93 -16.39 -4.62 0.78
C ALA A 93 -14.96 -4.55 1.29
N LEU A 94 -14.43 -3.33 1.38
CA LEU A 94 -13.08 -3.04 1.86
C LEU A 94 -13.10 -2.78 3.36
N GLU A 95 -12.08 -3.26 4.07
CA GLU A 95 -11.78 -2.94 5.47
C GLU A 95 -13.03 -3.05 6.37
N GLU A 96 -13.30 -2.06 7.20
CA GLU A 96 -14.44 -2.05 8.14
C GLU A 96 -15.81 -2.04 7.46
N ALA A 97 -15.93 -1.63 6.20
CA ALA A 97 -17.21 -1.74 5.49
C ALA A 97 -17.68 -3.20 5.30
N ALA A 98 -16.77 -4.16 5.46
CA ALA A 98 -17.12 -5.58 5.39
C ALA A 98 -18.05 -6.05 6.53
N TRP A 99 -18.03 -5.38 7.71
CA TRP A 99 -18.92 -5.70 8.83
C TRP A 99 -20.40 -5.50 8.47
N PRO A 100 -20.83 -4.26 8.12
CA PRO A 100 -22.21 -4.06 7.70
C PRO A 100 -22.52 -4.77 6.39
N ALA A 101 -21.56 -4.91 5.48
CA ALA A 101 -21.73 -5.63 4.24
C ALA A 101 -22.06 -7.10 4.47
N ALA A 102 -21.46 -7.78 5.47
CA ALA A 102 -21.74 -9.18 5.79
C ALA A 102 -23.22 -9.40 6.20
N LEU A 103 -23.79 -8.46 6.94
CA LEU A 103 -25.19 -8.52 7.34
C LEU A 103 -26.13 -8.24 6.17
N LEU A 104 -25.81 -7.23 5.36
CA LEU A 104 -26.62 -6.85 4.19
C LEU A 104 -26.56 -7.92 3.09
N ALA A 105 -25.36 -8.38 2.74
CA ALA A 105 -25.16 -9.41 1.72
C ALA A 105 -25.94 -10.69 2.06
N ARG A 106 -25.85 -11.15 3.31
CA ARG A 106 -26.62 -12.31 3.79
C ARG A 106 -28.13 -12.10 3.70
N ARG A 107 -28.63 -10.90 4.06
CA ARG A 107 -30.06 -10.59 4.00
C ARG A 107 -30.61 -10.66 2.57
N HIS A 108 -29.79 -10.27 1.59
CA HIS A 108 -30.17 -10.25 0.18
C HIS A 108 -29.74 -11.50 -0.59
N GLY A 109 -29.11 -12.49 0.05
CA GLY A 109 -28.60 -13.71 -0.60
C GLY A 109 -27.48 -13.45 -1.61
N ILE A 110 -26.68 -12.39 -1.40
CA ILE A 110 -25.63 -11.96 -2.32
C ILE A 110 -24.27 -12.36 -1.72
N PRO A 111 -23.32 -12.92 -2.51
CA PRO A 111 -21.99 -13.25 -2.03
C PRO A 111 -21.22 -12.02 -1.53
N LEU A 112 -20.47 -12.20 -0.43
CA LEU A 112 -19.57 -11.19 0.12
C LEU A 112 -18.14 -11.51 -0.24
N LEU A 113 -17.49 -10.61 -0.96
CA LEU A 113 -16.05 -10.54 -1.11
C LEU A 113 -15.51 -9.51 -0.09
N TYR A 114 -14.73 -9.99 0.87
CA TYR A 114 -14.06 -9.13 1.85
C TYR A 114 -12.64 -8.80 1.40
N ASP A 115 -12.38 -7.54 1.08
CA ASP A 115 -11.04 -7.04 0.76
C ASP A 115 -10.34 -6.56 2.04
N MET A 116 -9.47 -7.43 2.56
CA MET A 116 -8.73 -7.21 3.80
C MET A 116 -7.37 -6.58 3.50
N GLN A 117 -7.29 -5.27 3.52
CA GLN A 117 -6.04 -4.53 3.31
C GLN A 117 -5.16 -4.49 4.56
N SER A 118 -5.76 -4.66 5.74
CA SER A 118 -5.07 -4.67 7.04
C SER A 118 -5.87 -5.46 8.08
N SER A 119 -5.26 -5.80 9.20
CA SER A 119 -5.95 -6.39 10.35
C SER A 119 -6.48 -5.28 11.26
N ILE A 120 -7.79 -5.29 11.54
CA ILE A 120 -8.42 -4.30 12.43
C ILE A 120 -7.81 -4.34 13.84
N PRO A 121 -7.58 -5.49 14.50
CA PRO A 121 -6.86 -5.56 15.75
C PRO A 121 -5.46 -4.94 15.72
N GLU A 122 -4.72 -5.10 14.60
CA GLU A 122 -3.39 -4.49 14.46
C GLU A 122 -3.45 -2.97 14.31
N GLN A 123 -4.43 -2.46 13.55
CA GLN A 123 -4.63 -1.01 13.43
C GLN A 123 -4.95 -0.35 14.78
N LEU A 124 -5.67 -1.06 15.64
CA LEU A 124 -6.12 -0.55 16.93
C LEU A 124 -5.07 -0.66 18.03
N ARG A 125 -4.00 -1.44 17.84
CA ARG A 125 -2.92 -1.59 18.83
C ARG A 125 -2.28 -0.27 19.28
N LYS A 126 -2.33 0.76 18.44
CA LYS A 126 -1.81 2.09 18.78
C LYS A 126 -2.67 2.85 19.81
N TYR A 127 -3.89 2.38 20.09
CA TYR A 127 -4.78 3.00 21.06
C TYR A 127 -4.68 2.28 22.40
N MET A 128 -4.63 3.03 23.50
CA MET A 128 -4.51 2.49 24.86
C MET A 128 -5.60 1.45 25.21
N LEU A 129 -6.83 1.70 24.77
CA LEU A 129 -7.96 0.77 24.98
C LEU A 129 -7.71 -0.62 24.36
N ALA A 130 -6.93 -0.74 23.30
CA ALA A 130 -6.64 -2.02 22.67
C ALA A 130 -5.75 -2.94 23.53
N HIS A 131 -5.16 -2.42 24.62
CA HIS A 131 -4.35 -3.19 25.55
C HIS A 131 -5.12 -3.61 26.83
N VAL A 132 -6.36 -3.12 26.98
CA VAL A 132 -7.19 -3.43 28.16
C VAL A 132 -7.95 -4.75 27.93
N PRO A 133 -7.73 -5.79 28.75
CA PRO A 133 -8.56 -7.00 28.70
C PRO A 133 -10.03 -6.65 29.00
N PRO A 134 -11.03 -7.24 28.26
CA PRO A 134 -10.94 -8.29 27.23
C PRO A 134 -10.92 -7.76 25.78
N VAL A 135 -10.63 -6.48 25.55
CA VAL A 135 -10.75 -5.82 24.23
C VAL A 135 -10.00 -6.57 23.11
N PRO A 136 -8.71 -6.97 23.26
CA PRO A 136 -7.99 -7.68 22.19
C PRO A 136 -8.68 -9.00 21.80
N MET A 137 -9.21 -9.73 22.77
CA MET A 137 -9.89 -11.00 22.53
C MET A 137 -11.22 -10.78 21.78
N LEU A 138 -12.00 -9.78 22.17
CA LEU A 138 -13.26 -9.44 21.50
C LEU A 138 -13.00 -9.02 20.05
N MET A 139 -11.97 -8.22 19.83
CA MET A 139 -11.59 -7.77 18.49
C MET A 139 -11.12 -8.94 17.60
N ALA A 140 -10.33 -9.86 18.14
CA ALA A 140 -9.91 -11.05 17.42
C ALA A 140 -11.10 -11.96 17.06
N ARG A 141 -12.05 -12.14 17.98
CA ARG A 141 -13.29 -12.90 17.73
C ARG A 141 -14.17 -12.22 16.68
N ALA A 142 -14.24 -10.91 16.76
CA ALA A 142 -14.97 -10.12 15.80
C ALA A 142 -14.35 -10.26 14.41
N GLU A 143 -13.02 -10.11 14.27
CA GLU A 143 -12.33 -10.34 12.98
C GLU A 143 -12.57 -11.78 12.49
N GLN A 144 -12.44 -12.79 13.35
CA GLN A 144 -12.72 -14.19 13.02
C GLN A 144 -14.18 -14.38 12.55
N TRP A 145 -15.15 -13.75 13.22
CA TRP A 145 -16.56 -13.79 12.82
C TRP A 145 -16.76 -13.26 11.40
N LEU A 146 -16.13 -12.15 11.05
CA LEU A 146 -16.18 -11.57 9.70
C LEU A 146 -15.56 -12.50 8.67
N LEU A 147 -14.35 -13.01 8.96
CA LEU A 147 -13.63 -13.93 8.08
C LEU A 147 -14.44 -15.19 7.76
N THR A 148 -15.18 -15.73 8.74
CA THR A 148 -16.03 -16.92 8.52
C THR A 148 -17.34 -16.62 7.81
N ARG A 149 -17.72 -15.36 7.65
CA ARG A 149 -18.95 -14.92 6.96
C ARG A 149 -18.71 -14.46 5.52
N ALA A 150 -17.48 -14.12 5.19
CA ALA A 150 -17.13 -13.80 3.83
C ALA A 150 -17.10 -15.08 2.96
N ASP A 151 -17.67 -14.99 1.77
CA ASP A 151 -17.62 -16.08 0.79
C ASP A 151 -16.22 -16.23 0.20
N LEU A 152 -15.53 -15.10 0.08
CA LEU A 152 -14.13 -15.02 -0.32
C LEU A 152 -13.44 -13.86 0.41
N VAL A 153 -12.28 -14.11 0.97
CA VAL A 153 -11.40 -13.06 1.50
C VAL A 153 -10.29 -12.82 0.50
N VAL A 154 -10.11 -11.58 0.09
CA VAL A 154 -8.94 -11.17 -0.69
C VAL A 154 -8.06 -10.33 0.21
N ALA A 155 -6.93 -10.87 0.60
CA ALA A 155 -6.04 -10.25 1.55
C ALA A 155 -4.87 -9.54 0.86
N SER A 156 -4.36 -8.47 1.47
CA SER A 156 -3.04 -7.95 1.11
C SER A 156 -1.99 -9.05 1.32
N ALA A 157 -0.96 -9.06 0.47
CA ALA A 157 0.11 -10.04 0.58
C ALA A 157 0.71 -10.05 2.00
N GLY A 158 0.87 -11.25 2.56
CA GLY A 158 1.31 -11.47 3.94
C GLY A 158 0.17 -11.64 4.96
N LEU A 159 -1.03 -11.14 4.70
CA LEU A 159 -2.19 -11.35 5.58
C LEU A 159 -2.88 -12.70 5.35
N GLY A 160 -2.76 -13.29 4.19
CA GLY A 160 -3.40 -14.57 3.87
C GLY A 160 -3.05 -15.70 4.84
N THR A 161 -1.80 -15.77 5.31
CA THR A 161 -1.38 -16.74 6.34
C THR A 161 -2.11 -16.50 7.68
N ARG A 162 -2.31 -15.25 8.07
CA ARG A 162 -3.10 -14.89 9.26
C ARG A 162 -4.54 -15.33 9.11
N VAL A 163 -5.18 -15.03 7.98
CA VAL A 163 -6.57 -15.43 7.72
C VAL A 163 -6.73 -16.95 7.80
N ARG A 164 -5.88 -17.72 7.13
CA ARG A 164 -5.88 -19.19 7.18
C ARG A 164 -5.74 -19.76 8.60
N ARG A 165 -4.94 -19.07 9.44
CA ARG A 165 -4.78 -19.47 10.86
C ARG A 165 -6.01 -19.16 11.71
N MET A 166 -6.62 -17.98 11.50
CA MET A 166 -7.77 -17.52 12.29
C MET A 166 -9.08 -18.18 11.87
N ALA A 167 -9.23 -18.47 10.59
CA ALA A 167 -10.44 -19.06 9.99
C ALA A 167 -10.03 -20.11 8.95
N PRO A 168 -9.64 -21.34 9.36
CA PRO A 168 -9.08 -22.36 8.44
C PRO A 168 -9.98 -22.76 7.28
N GLY A 169 -11.30 -22.66 7.44
CA GLY A 169 -12.28 -22.95 6.39
C GLY A 169 -12.55 -21.82 5.41
N THR A 170 -11.98 -20.64 5.63
CA THR A 170 -12.22 -19.48 4.78
C THR A 170 -11.38 -19.56 3.49
N ARG A 171 -12.02 -19.30 2.35
CA ARG A 171 -11.31 -19.18 1.07
C ARG A 171 -10.54 -17.87 1.04
N VAL A 172 -9.25 -17.95 0.71
CA VAL A 172 -8.36 -16.79 0.72
C VAL A 172 -7.61 -16.70 -0.60
N ARG A 173 -7.66 -15.51 -1.21
CA ARG A 173 -6.78 -15.07 -2.29
C ARG A 173 -5.92 -13.92 -1.80
N GLU A 174 -4.85 -13.63 -2.49
CA GLU A 174 -3.97 -12.50 -2.15
C GLU A 174 -3.80 -11.56 -3.33
N TRP A 175 -3.91 -10.25 -3.07
CA TRP A 175 -3.61 -9.24 -4.07
C TRP A 175 -2.12 -9.21 -4.42
N ARG A 176 -1.84 -9.22 -5.71
CA ARG A 176 -0.54 -8.89 -6.29
C ARG A 176 -0.75 -7.75 -7.27
N PHE A 177 -0.60 -6.53 -6.77
CA PHE A 177 -0.86 -5.34 -7.57
C PHE A 177 0.15 -5.22 -8.71
N PRO A 178 -0.29 -4.70 -9.86
CA PRO A 178 0.60 -4.51 -10.99
C PRO A 178 1.58 -3.38 -10.69
N SER A 179 2.80 -3.58 -11.14
CA SER A 179 3.79 -2.53 -11.25
C SER A 179 3.62 -1.81 -12.59
N ALA A 180 3.78 -0.49 -12.59
CA ALA A 180 3.89 0.23 -13.85
C ALA A 180 5.26 -0.11 -14.49
N PRO A 181 5.32 -0.67 -15.70
CA PRO A 181 6.58 -0.74 -16.42
C PRO A 181 7.03 0.70 -16.68
N SER A 182 8.24 1.02 -16.30
CA SER A 182 8.76 2.38 -16.45
C SER A 182 10.10 2.34 -17.14
N GLU A 183 10.06 2.24 -18.45
CA GLU A 183 11.22 2.63 -19.24
C GLU A 183 11.32 4.16 -19.19
N VAL A 184 12.25 4.64 -18.37
CA VAL A 184 12.57 6.07 -18.28
C VAL A 184 13.84 6.30 -19.10
N PRO A 185 13.81 7.19 -20.09
CA PRO A 185 15.02 7.55 -20.82
C PRO A 185 16.13 7.99 -19.86
N HIS A 186 17.35 7.53 -20.09
CA HIS A 186 18.50 7.85 -19.24
C HIS A 186 18.69 9.37 -19.08
N GLU A 187 18.48 10.12 -20.13
CA GLU A 187 18.56 11.58 -20.12
C GLU A 187 17.54 12.24 -19.19
N ALA A 188 16.32 11.70 -19.12
CA ALA A 188 15.28 12.21 -18.21
C ALA A 188 15.67 11.97 -16.73
N SER A 189 16.30 10.83 -16.46
CA SER A 189 16.87 10.53 -15.14
C SER A 189 17.99 11.49 -14.77
N LEU A 190 18.92 11.77 -15.69
CA LEU A 190 20.00 12.74 -15.48
C LEU A 190 19.47 14.17 -15.31
N ALA A 191 18.45 14.56 -16.09
CA ALA A 191 17.84 15.88 -15.97
C ALA A 191 17.19 16.05 -14.59
N LEU A 192 16.55 14.99 -14.04
CA LEU A 192 15.99 15.04 -12.70
C LEU A 192 17.08 15.15 -11.63
N ARG A 193 18.20 14.43 -11.76
CA ARG A 193 19.36 14.57 -10.85
C ARG A 193 19.88 16.02 -10.84
N ARG A 194 20.09 16.63 -12.03
CA ARG A 194 20.50 18.04 -12.14
C ARG A 194 19.52 18.99 -11.49
N ARG A 195 18.22 18.81 -11.70
CA ARG A 195 17.16 19.64 -11.10
C ARG A 195 17.17 19.57 -9.57
N LEU A 196 17.53 18.43 -9.02
CA LEU A 196 17.65 18.23 -7.57
C LEU A 196 19.02 18.67 -7.00
N GLY A 197 19.91 19.23 -7.83
CA GLY A 197 21.23 19.68 -7.41
C GLY A 197 22.19 18.56 -7.02
N LEU A 198 21.96 17.33 -7.50
CA LEU A 198 22.76 16.17 -7.15
C LEU A 198 24.08 16.17 -7.95
N PRO A 199 25.24 15.89 -7.31
CA PRO A 199 26.49 15.67 -8.03
C PRO A 199 26.34 14.52 -9.03
N ALA A 200 26.99 14.61 -10.19
CA ALA A 200 26.82 13.66 -11.29
C ALA A 200 27.12 12.21 -10.87
N ASP A 201 28.23 12.03 -10.13
CA ASP A 201 28.73 10.71 -9.73
C ASP A 201 28.29 10.25 -8.33
N ALA A 202 27.49 11.07 -7.62
CA ALA A 202 27.06 10.73 -6.28
C ALA A 202 26.06 9.56 -6.31
N PRO A 203 26.28 8.49 -5.54
CA PRO A 203 25.25 7.44 -5.37
C PRO A 203 23.99 7.99 -4.73
N VAL A 204 22.84 7.69 -5.30
CA VAL A 204 21.53 8.15 -4.84
C VAL A 204 20.78 7.03 -4.15
N ILE A 205 20.50 7.22 -2.87
CA ILE A 205 19.66 6.34 -2.06
C ILE A 205 18.25 6.97 -2.01
N LEU A 206 17.25 6.27 -2.49
CA LEU A 206 15.90 6.81 -2.62
C LEU A 206 14.87 6.04 -1.80
N TYR A 207 14.08 6.80 -1.04
CA TYR A 207 12.83 6.37 -0.45
C TYR A 207 11.65 7.07 -1.13
N SER A 208 10.55 6.36 -1.34
CA SER A 208 9.28 6.96 -1.76
C SER A 208 8.12 6.48 -0.90
N GLY A 209 7.24 7.39 -0.50
CA GLY A 209 6.03 7.05 0.27
C GLY A 209 5.64 8.12 1.28
N THR A 210 4.62 7.81 2.10
CA THR A 210 4.20 8.68 3.20
C THR A 210 5.24 8.68 4.33
N PHE A 211 5.23 9.73 5.14
CA PHE A 211 6.16 9.91 6.26
C PHE A 211 5.55 9.49 7.60
N GLU A 212 4.67 8.50 7.57
CA GLU A 212 4.09 7.90 8.77
C GLU A 212 5.15 7.15 9.60
N ALA A 213 5.05 7.18 10.91
CA ALA A 213 6.03 6.60 11.84
C ALA A 213 6.38 5.12 11.54
N TYR A 214 5.39 4.32 11.11
CA TYR A 214 5.62 2.91 10.78
C TYR A 214 6.48 2.70 9.52
N GLN A 215 6.76 3.75 8.75
CA GLN A 215 7.63 3.66 7.58
C GLN A 215 9.12 3.59 7.94
N GLY A 216 9.49 3.82 9.22
CA GLY A 216 10.86 3.65 9.70
C GLY A 216 11.84 4.70 9.19
N LEU A 217 11.36 5.89 8.86
CA LEU A 217 12.23 6.97 8.36
C LEU A 217 13.20 7.48 9.43
N GLY A 218 12.83 7.43 10.70
CA GLY A 218 13.74 7.74 11.80
C GLY A 218 14.98 6.85 11.79
N GLU A 219 14.79 5.54 11.59
CA GLU A 219 15.89 4.58 11.47
C GLU A 219 16.74 4.84 10.23
N LEU A 220 16.10 5.23 9.12
CA LEU A 220 16.86 5.61 7.91
C LEU A 220 17.68 6.87 8.12
N ILE A 221 17.14 7.92 8.74
CA ILE A 221 17.87 9.14 9.07
C ILE A 221 19.05 8.82 10.00
N ALA A 222 18.84 8.00 11.02
CA ALA A 222 19.88 7.57 11.94
C ALA A 222 20.98 6.71 11.26
N ALA A 223 20.67 6.02 10.16
CA ALA A 223 21.63 5.24 9.39
C ALA A 223 22.56 6.09 8.51
N ILE A 224 22.15 7.32 8.15
CA ILE A 224 22.90 8.16 7.19
C ILE A 224 24.35 8.40 7.58
N PRO A 225 24.71 8.77 8.83
CA PRO A 225 26.09 9.00 9.21
C PRO A 225 27.01 7.79 8.97
N GLU A 226 26.53 6.58 9.26
CA GLU A 226 27.28 5.33 9.02
C GLU A 226 27.41 5.04 7.51
N VAL A 227 26.38 5.31 6.71
CA VAL A 227 26.48 5.20 5.24
C VAL A 227 27.54 6.18 4.71
N LEU A 228 27.56 7.42 5.18
CA LEU A 228 28.55 8.42 4.77
C LEU A 228 29.99 8.08 5.20
N ALA A 229 30.15 7.38 6.31
CA ALA A 229 31.47 6.84 6.70
C ALA A 229 31.99 5.79 5.70
N GLY A 230 31.07 5.05 5.07
CA GLY A 230 31.40 4.06 4.04
C GLY A 230 31.44 4.59 2.62
N GLU A 231 30.63 5.60 2.31
CA GLU A 231 30.49 6.26 1.00
C GLU A 231 30.17 7.76 1.19
N PRO A 232 31.19 8.62 1.34
CA PRO A 232 31.00 10.03 1.66
C PRO A 232 30.25 10.85 0.60
N SER A 233 30.26 10.38 -0.64
CA SER A 233 29.57 11.04 -1.75
C SER A 233 28.07 10.72 -1.82
N ALA A 234 27.56 9.78 -1.03
CA ALA A 234 26.17 9.34 -1.06
C ALA A 234 25.17 10.48 -0.80
N ARG A 235 24.05 10.46 -1.51
CA ARG A 235 22.93 11.42 -1.35
C ARG A 235 21.64 10.69 -1.14
N PHE A 236 20.82 11.22 -0.23
CA PHE A 236 19.55 10.65 0.16
C PHE A 236 18.39 11.50 -0.36
N ILE A 237 17.46 10.88 -1.05
CA ILE A 237 16.25 11.52 -1.57
C ILE A 237 15.02 10.83 -0.97
N LEU A 238 14.23 11.56 -0.20
CA LEU A 238 13.00 11.07 0.38
C LEU A 238 11.81 11.78 -0.27
N VAL A 239 11.03 11.05 -1.06
CA VAL A 239 9.88 11.57 -1.83
C VAL A 239 8.58 11.26 -1.11
N GLY A 240 7.74 12.28 -0.94
CA GLY A 240 6.42 12.16 -0.32
C GLY A 240 6.27 12.92 1.00
N ALA A 241 7.23 13.81 1.30
CA ALA A 241 7.20 14.67 2.48
C ALA A 241 5.95 15.58 2.43
N ASP A 242 5.21 15.60 3.53
CA ASP A 242 4.28 16.67 3.85
C ASP A 242 4.80 17.47 5.06
N ARG A 243 4.12 18.54 5.40
CA ARG A 243 4.53 19.43 6.50
C ARG A 243 4.67 18.67 7.83
N ALA A 244 3.72 17.78 8.13
CA ALA A 244 3.72 17.01 9.38
C ALA A 244 4.83 15.96 9.40
N GLY A 245 5.00 15.24 8.28
CA GLY A 245 6.07 14.25 8.12
C GLY A 245 7.45 14.85 8.20
N ARG A 246 7.67 16.04 7.59
CA ARG A 246 8.92 16.79 7.70
C ARG A 246 9.23 17.15 9.17
N ALA A 247 8.26 17.70 9.87
CA ALA A 247 8.40 18.03 11.29
C ALA A 247 8.70 16.80 12.17
N ALA A 248 8.13 15.65 11.83
CA ALA A 248 8.34 14.41 12.58
C ALA A 248 9.73 13.81 12.44
N LEU A 249 10.52 14.16 11.39
CA LEU A 249 11.90 13.72 11.23
C LEU A 249 12.89 14.45 12.16
N GLY A 250 12.51 15.64 12.65
CA GLY A 250 13.28 16.39 13.65
C GLY A 250 14.58 17.02 13.14
N GLY A 251 15.36 17.56 14.08
CA GLY A 251 16.55 18.37 13.79
C GLY A 251 17.67 17.64 13.04
N ALA A 252 17.81 16.32 13.26
CA ALA A 252 18.82 15.54 12.53
C ALA A 252 18.58 15.55 11.00
N ALA A 253 17.32 15.48 10.56
CA ALA A 253 17.00 15.61 9.15
C ALA A 253 17.30 17.01 8.61
N GLU A 254 17.02 18.06 9.40
CA GLU A 254 17.32 19.44 9.02
C GLU A 254 18.84 19.70 8.89
N GLU A 255 19.65 19.09 9.76
CA GLU A 255 21.11 19.16 9.67
C GLU A 255 21.63 18.49 8.40
N LEU A 256 21.11 17.33 8.05
CA LEU A 256 21.47 16.63 6.84
C LEU A 256 21.01 17.36 5.56
N GLU A 257 19.84 18.03 5.59
CA GLU A 257 19.40 18.91 4.48
C GLU A 257 20.35 20.11 4.32
N ARG A 258 20.72 20.79 5.43
CA ARG A 258 21.68 21.92 5.38
C ARG A 258 23.05 21.48 4.89
N ALA A 259 23.47 20.28 5.20
CA ALA A 259 24.74 19.70 4.71
C ALA A 259 24.65 19.23 3.23
N GLY A 260 23.50 19.33 2.58
CA GLY A 260 23.31 18.88 1.20
C GLY A 260 23.37 17.36 1.01
N VAL A 261 23.25 16.58 2.09
CA VAL A 261 23.27 15.11 2.08
C VAL A 261 21.87 14.54 1.85
N LEU A 262 20.87 15.18 2.43
CA LEU A 262 19.47 14.78 2.36
C LEU A 262 18.68 15.80 1.54
N THR A 263 17.78 15.31 0.68
CA THR A 263 16.78 16.15 0.01
C THR A 263 15.40 15.59 0.29
N LEU A 264 14.56 16.40 0.93
CA LEU A 264 13.15 16.08 1.15
C LEU A 264 12.31 16.65 0.01
N VAL A 265 11.72 15.77 -0.78
CA VAL A 265 10.84 16.11 -1.91
C VAL A 265 9.39 15.99 -1.46
N GLU A 266 8.58 17.00 -1.71
CA GLU A 266 7.14 16.95 -1.46
C GLU A 266 6.48 15.82 -2.25
N ARG A 267 5.23 15.53 -1.89
CA ARG A 267 4.44 14.52 -2.60
C ARG A 267 4.41 14.81 -4.09
N GLN A 268 4.78 13.81 -4.87
CA GLN A 268 4.77 13.87 -6.33
C GLN A 268 3.60 13.08 -6.90
N PRO A 269 3.07 13.46 -8.07
CA PRO A 269 2.08 12.65 -8.77
C PRO A 269 2.68 11.29 -9.15
N ARG A 270 1.84 10.25 -9.17
CA ARG A 270 2.30 8.87 -9.47
C ARG A 270 3.02 8.77 -10.82
N SER A 271 2.63 9.57 -11.81
CA SER A 271 3.28 9.64 -13.13
C SER A 271 4.73 10.12 -13.10
N ALA A 272 5.15 10.85 -12.07
CA ALA A 272 6.53 11.30 -11.92
C ALA A 272 7.43 10.24 -11.23
N MET A 273 6.84 9.29 -10.52
CA MET A 273 7.58 8.31 -9.72
C MET A 273 8.57 7.46 -10.54
N PRO A 274 8.26 7.01 -11.78
CA PRO A 274 9.24 6.29 -12.59
C PRO A 274 10.57 7.02 -12.74
N GLY A 275 10.54 8.35 -12.95
CA GLY A 275 11.76 9.15 -13.07
C GLY A 275 12.59 9.16 -11.78
N TYR A 276 11.93 9.27 -10.62
CA TYR A 276 12.61 9.20 -9.33
C TYR A 276 13.24 7.83 -9.09
N LEU A 277 12.51 6.74 -9.37
CA LEU A 277 13.03 5.39 -9.19
C LEU A 277 14.20 5.09 -10.12
N ALA A 278 14.12 5.54 -11.37
CA ALA A 278 15.17 5.33 -12.36
C ALA A 278 16.48 6.08 -12.06
N MET A 279 16.42 7.23 -11.37
CA MET A 279 17.63 7.98 -11.01
C MET A 279 18.36 7.41 -9.79
N ALA A 280 17.75 6.51 -9.03
CA ALA A 280 18.33 5.95 -7.82
C ALA A 280 19.35 4.85 -8.13
N ASP A 281 20.37 4.76 -7.29
CA ASP A 281 21.32 3.64 -7.28
C ASP A 281 20.91 2.58 -6.27
N VAL A 282 20.20 2.97 -5.21
CA VAL A 282 19.60 2.06 -4.22
C VAL A 282 18.20 2.54 -3.84
N LEU A 283 17.23 1.64 -3.86
CA LEU A 283 15.87 1.89 -3.36
C LEU A 283 15.74 1.34 -1.93
N VAL A 284 15.22 2.15 -1.00
CA VAL A 284 15.15 1.76 0.41
C VAL A 284 13.71 1.70 0.91
N SER A 285 13.37 0.60 1.59
CA SER A 285 12.12 0.47 2.34
C SER A 285 12.40 0.13 3.80
N PRO A 286 12.61 1.15 4.66
CA PRO A 286 13.05 0.97 6.04
C PRO A 286 11.90 0.65 7.01
N ARG A 287 10.75 0.28 6.50
CA ARG A 287 9.52 0.07 7.26
C ARG A 287 9.75 -0.77 8.51
N ALA A 288 9.36 -0.24 9.68
CA ALA A 288 9.61 -0.88 10.96
C ALA A 288 8.54 -1.93 11.32
N PHE A 289 7.27 -1.65 10.98
CA PHE A 289 6.14 -2.52 11.29
C PHE A 289 4.94 -2.26 10.38
N GLY A 290 3.87 -3.07 10.55
CA GLY A 290 2.59 -2.95 9.85
C GLY A 290 2.22 -4.23 9.10
N GLY A 291 0.91 -4.51 9.02
CA GLY A 291 0.35 -5.76 8.49
C GLY A 291 0.08 -5.75 6.99
N ASN A 292 0.03 -4.59 6.34
CA ASN A 292 -0.25 -4.47 4.90
C ASN A 292 1.03 -4.31 4.08
N LEU A 293 1.07 -4.92 2.90
CA LEU A 293 2.18 -4.76 1.97
C LEU A 293 2.23 -3.33 1.44
N PRO A 294 3.39 -2.65 1.49
CA PRO A 294 3.53 -1.34 0.88
C PRO A 294 3.54 -1.45 -0.65
N LEU A 295 2.62 -0.76 -1.34
CA LEU A 295 2.49 -0.80 -2.81
C LEU A 295 3.78 -0.38 -3.53
N LYS A 296 4.59 0.49 -2.92
CA LYS A 296 5.89 0.91 -3.46
C LYS A 296 6.82 -0.25 -3.79
N ILE A 297 6.71 -1.39 -3.09
CA ILE A 297 7.56 -2.55 -3.33
C ILE A 297 7.35 -3.12 -4.73
N PHE A 298 6.13 -3.09 -5.26
CA PHE A 298 5.87 -3.51 -6.62
C PHE A 298 6.53 -2.58 -7.65
N ASP A 299 6.47 -1.26 -7.41
CA ASP A 299 7.14 -0.27 -8.26
C ASP A 299 8.67 -0.39 -8.15
N TYR A 300 9.20 -0.68 -6.96
CA TYR A 300 10.65 -0.90 -6.73
C TYR A 300 11.16 -2.14 -7.49
N LEU A 301 10.41 -3.24 -7.45
CA LEU A 301 10.76 -4.45 -8.20
C LEU A 301 10.82 -4.15 -9.71
N ALA A 302 9.84 -3.40 -10.24
CA ALA A 302 9.79 -3.06 -11.66
C ALA A 302 10.89 -2.08 -12.09
N ALA A 303 11.33 -1.21 -11.19
CA ALA A 303 12.39 -0.24 -11.48
C ALA A 303 13.75 -0.91 -11.77
N GLY A 304 13.94 -2.17 -11.37
CA GLY A 304 15.17 -2.92 -11.64
C GLY A 304 16.41 -2.33 -10.96
N ARG A 305 16.21 -1.59 -9.88
CA ARG A 305 17.28 -1.07 -9.03
C ARG A 305 17.47 -1.95 -7.80
N PRO A 306 18.68 -2.05 -7.22
CA PRO A 306 18.87 -2.78 -5.98
C PRO A 306 17.94 -2.27 -4.88
N ILE A 307 17.32 -3.18 -4.16
CA ILE A 307 16.40 -2.86 -3.06
C ILE A 307 17.06 -3.26 -1.75
N VAL A 308 17.11 -2.34 -0.80
CA VAL A 308 17.40 -2.62 0.62
C VAL A 308 16.11 -2.45 1.40
N ALA A 309 15.65 -3.50 2.05
CA ALA A 309 14.39 -3.48 2.78
C ALA A 309 14.52 -4.20 4.12
N THR A 310 13.71 -3.80 5.09
CA THR A 310 13.67 -4.47 6.38
C THR A 310 13.09 -5.88 6.29
N ASN A 311 13.63 -6.79 7.09
CA ASN A 311 13.28 -8.20 7.12
C ASN A 311 11.98 -8.46 7.92
N ILE A 312 10.91 -7.76 7.58
CA ILE A 312 9.57 -7.92 8.18
C ILE A 312 8.67 -8.82 7.34
N SER A 313 7.62 -9.36 7.94
CA SER A 313 6.73 -10.33 7.28
C SER A 313 6.11 -9.79 5.98
N THR A 314 5.75 -8.51 5.94
CA THR A 314 5.15 -7.88 4.76
C THR A 314 6.13 -7.74 3.61
N HIS A 315 7.40 -7.44 3.85
CA HIS A 315 8.43 -7.44 2.82
C HIS A 315 8.72 -8.86 2.33
N ARG A 316 8.89 -9.84 3.24
CA ARG A 316 9.12 -11.25 2.88
C ARG A 316 7.98 -11.90 2.09
N ALA A 317 6.79 -11.33 2.11
CA ALA A 317 5.67 -11.80 1.29
C ALA A 317 5.93 -11.67 -0.22
N VAL A 318 6.83 -10.76 -0.62
CA VAL A 318 7.13 -10.45 -2.03
C VAL A 318 8.63 -10.43 -2.32
N LEU A 319 9.44 -9.90 -1.38
CA LEU A 319 10.89 -9.83 -1.54
C LEU A 319 11.58 -11.09 -1.04
N THR A 320 12.59 -11.50 -1.76
CA THR A 320 13.49 -12.60 -1.42
C THR A 320 14.94 -12.13 -1.43
N ARG A 321 15.86 -12.93 -0.89
CA ARG A 321 17.31 -12.64 -0.97
C ARG A 321 17.86 -12.61 -2.40
N ARG A 322 17.09 -13.07 -3.38
CA ARG A 322 17.43 -12.97 -4.81
C ARG A 322 17.04 -11.61 -5.41
N THR A 323 16.07 -10.91 -4.82
CA THR A 323 15.51 -9.67 -5.37
C THR A 323 15.79 -8.44 -4.50
N ALA A 324 16.30 -8.64 -3.27
CA ALA A 324 16.57 -7.55 -2.33
C ALA A 324 17.60 -7.96 -1.27
N VAL A 325 18.26 -6.98 -0.68
CA VAL A 325 18.97 -7.11 0.58
C VAL A 325 17.96 -6.92 1.72
N LEU A 326 17.73 -7.96 2.51
CA LEU A 326 16.81 -7.94 3.64
C LEU A 326 17.61 -7.80 4.94
N VAL A 327 17.36 -6.73 5.70
CA VAL A 327 18.09 -6.36 6.92
C VAL A 327 17.14 -6.23 8.11
N GLU A 328 17.65 -6.32 9.32
CA GLU A 328 16.83 -6.05 10.51
C GLU A 328 16.37 -4.57 10.54
N PRO A 329 15.20 -4.27 11.16
CA PRO A 329 14.66 -2.91 11.22
C PRO A 329 15.42 -2.06 12.27
N ALA A 330 16.68 -1.79 12.00
CA ALA A 330 17.60 -1.03 12.82
C ALA A 330 18.52 -0.18 11.93
N ALA A 331 18.98 0.96 12.45
CA ALA A 331 19.77 1.94 11.70
C ALA A 331 21.10 1.36 11.19
N ASP A 332 21.84 0.68 12.04
CA ASP A 332 23.10 0.00 11.70
C ASP A 332 22.92 -1.05 10.60
N ALA A 333 21.90 -1.88 10.70
CA ALA A 333 21.61 -2.90 9.71
C ALA A 333 21.19 -2.27 8.34
N LEU A 334 20.41 -1.18 8.36
CA LEU A 334 20.09 -0.42 7.15
C LEU A 334 21.35 0.17 6.51
N ALA A 335 22.23 0.78 7.31
CA ALA A 335 23.49 1.34 6.83
C ALA A 335 24.36 0.26 6.18
N GLN A 336 24.59 -0.84 6.86
CA GLN A 336 25.38 -1.98 6.34
C GLN A 336 24.78 -2.54 5.05
N GLY A 337 23.45 -2.68 4.99
CA GLY A 337 22.74 -3.12 3.79
C GLY A 337 22.98 -2.18 2.60
N ILE A 338 22.85 -0.88 2.80
CA ILE A 338 23.07 0.15 1.76
C ILE A 338 24.55 0.13 1.31
N VAL A 339 25.49 0.20 2.24
CA VAL A 339 26.92 0.19 1.93
C VAL A 339 27.33 -1.09 1.20
N SER A 340 26.77 -2.25 1.58
CA SER A 340 27.07 -3.53 0.92
C SER A 340 26.72 -3.53 -0.56
N VAL A 341 25.63 -2.85 -0.93
CA VAL A 341 25.19 -2.71 -2.32
C VAL A 341 26.06 -1.70 -3.06
N LEU A 342 26.34 -0.54 -2.47
CA LEU A 342 27.16 0.51 -3.08
C LEU A 342 28.59 0.03 -3.37
N ARG A 343 29.19 -0.75 -2.45
CA ARG A 343 30.53 -1.34 -2.60
C ARG A 343 30.61 -2.51 -3.57
N SER A 344 29.47 -3.06 -3.98
CA SER A 344 29.37 -4.21 -4.91
C SER A 344 28.42 -3.92 -6.06
N PRO A 345 28.77 -3.06 -7.02
CA PRO A 345 27.87 -2.69 -8.12
C PRO A 345 27.40 -3.87 -8.98
N SER A 346 28.22 -4.92 -9.11
CA SER A 346 27.83 -6.15 -9.83
C SER A 346 26.70 -6.87 -9.12
N LYS A 347 26.81 -7.05 -7.80
CA LYS A 347 25.74 -7.65 -6.97
C LYS A 347 24.48 -6.77 -6.98
N GLY A 348 24.66 -5.44 -6.93
CA GLY A 348 23.53 -4.51 -7.05
C GLY A 348 22.77 -4.69 -8.37
N ARG A 349 23.48 -4.78 -9.50
CA ARG A 349 22.86 -5.05 -10.81
C ARG A 349 22.15 -6.40 -10.86
N GLU A 350 22.78 -7.47 -10.36
CA GLU A 350 22.18 -8.81 -10.30
C GLU A 350 20.85 -8.79 -9.52
N LEU A 351 20.81 -8.16 -8.35
CA LEU A 351 19.60 -8.02 -7.55
C LEU A 351 18.52 -7.21 -8.28
N GLY A 352 18.90 -6.10 -8.93
CA GLY A 352 17.98 -5.28 -9.71
C GLY A 352 17.40 -6.00 -10.92
N GLU A 353 18.22 -6.74 -11.65
CA GLU A 353 17.77 -7.57 -12.79
C GLU A 353 16.81 -8.67 -12.34
N ALA A 354 17.14 -9.38 -11.26
CA ALA A 354 16.26 -10.40 -10.69
C ALA A 354 14.93 -9.81 -10.19
N ALA A 355 14.97 -8.61 -9.61
CA ALA A 355 13.76 -7.88 -9.18
C ALA A 355 12.88 -7.52 -10.39
N ARG A 356 13.47 -6.98 -11.45
CA ARG A 356 12.76 -6.62 -12.70
C ARG A 356 12.19 -7.84 -13.40
N GLN A 357 12.96 -8.92 -13.46
CA GLN A 357 12.48 -10.19 -14.02
C GLN A 357 11.27 -10.72 -13.25
N TYR A 358 11.35 -10.73 -11.91
CA TYR A 358 10.21 -11.11 -11.07
C TYR A 358 8.98 -10.24 -11.34
N ALA A 359 9.15 -8.90 -11.45
CA ALA A 359 8.06 -7.99 -11.74
C ALA A 359 7.42 -8.28 -13.11
N PHE A 360 8.25 -8.48 -14.13
CA PHE A 360 7.78 -8.81 -15.49
C PHE A 360 6.97 -10.12 -15.50
N GLU A 361 7.47 -11.16 -14.84
CA GLU A 361 6.81 -12.47 -14.79
C GLU A 361 5.54 -12.48 -13.96
N HIS A 362 5.47 -11.70 -12.88
CA HIS A 362 4.43 -11.87 -11.85
C HIS A 362 3.53 -10.66 -11.62
N LEU A 363 3.95 -9.44 -12.01
CA LEU A 363 3.29 -8.19 -11.68
C LEU A 363 2.81 -7.40 -12.92
N GLY A 364 2.68 -8.08 -14.07
CA GLY A 364 2.16 -7.45 -15.29
C GLY A 364 0.65 -7.17 -15.20
N TRP A 365 0.20 -6.09 -15.87
CA TRP A 365 -1.20 -5.66 -15.88
C TRP A 365 -2.15 -6.77 -16.34
N ASN A 366 -1.88 -7.45 -17.45
CA ASN A 366 -2.75 -8.52 -17.97
C ASN A 366 -2.91 -9.70 -16.98
N ARG A 367 -1.88 -9.99 -16.20
CA ARG A 367 -1.96 -11.00 -15.13
C ARG A 367 -2.85 -10.53 -14.00
N PHE A 368 -2.75 -9.25 -13.64
CA PHE A 368 -3.60 -8.64 -12.62
C PHE A 368 -5.06 -8.64 -13.05
N VAL A 369 -5.37 -8.21 -14.28
CA VAL A 369 -6.73 -8.25 -14.87
C VAL A 369 -7.30 -9.66 -14.78
N ARG A 370 -6.54 -10.67 -15.21
CA ARG A 370 -6.97 -12.09 -15.11
C ARG A 370 -7.24 -12.50 -13.66
N SER A 371 -6.36 -12.12 -12.72
CA SER A 371 -6.55 -12.43 -11.30
C SER A 371 -7.81 -11.78 -10.73
N VAL A 372 -8.11 -10.54 -11.12
CA VAL A 372 -9.37 -9.87 -10.74
C VAL A 372 -10.58 -10.65 -11.26
N GLY A 373 -10.55 -11.10 -12.51
CA GLY A 373 -11.61 -11.94 -13.09
C GLY A 373 -11.82 -13.23 -12.30
N GLU A 374 -10.75 -14.00 -12.07
CA GLU A 374 -10.77 -15.22 -11.26
C GLU A 374 -11.35 -15.01 -9.86
N ILE A 375 -11.02 -13.90 -9.22
CA ILE A 375 -11.52 -13.54 -7.89
C ILE A 375 -13.03 -13.28 -7.92
N TYR A 376 -13.52 -12.51 -8.89
CA TYR A 376 -14.96 -12.24 -9.00
C TYR A 376 -15.76 -13.47 -9.42
N GLU A 377 -15.23 -14.31 -10.30
CA GLU A 377 -15.83 -15.59 -10.66
C GLU A 377 -15.89 -16.57 -9.47
N ASP A 378 -14.81 -16.62 -8.67
CA ASP A 378 -14.77 -17.44 -7.45
C ASP A 378 -15.82 -16.98 -6.42
N ALA A 379 -16.04 -15.67 -6.29
CA ALA A 379 -17.06 -15.11 -5.42
C ALA A 379 -18.48 -15.45 -5.93
N HIS A 380 -18.69 -15.37 -7.24
CA HIS A 380 -20.01 -15.62 -7.86
C HIS A 380 -20.41 -17.11 -7.86
N ARG A 381 -19.49 -18.02 -8.15
CA ARG A 381 -19.79 -19.48 -8.21
C ARG A 381 -20.42 -20.04 -6.94
N ARG A 382 -20.21 -19.41 -5.80
CA ARG A 382 -20.77 -19.83 -4.53
C ARG A 382 -22.22 -19.36 -4.31
N ALA A 383 -22.67 -18.34 -5.01
CA ALA A 383 -24.07 -17.94 -4.98
C ALA A 383 -24.99 -18.96 -5.68
N LEU A 384 -24.40 -19.83 -6.50
CA LEU A 384 -25.13 -20.84 -7.32
C LEU A 384 -25.01 -22.25 -6.73
N ALA A 385 -24.17 -22.47 -5.72
CA ALA A 385 -23.98 -23.73 -5.00
C ALA A 385 -24.66 -23.71 -3.62
#